data_dec596975eb88230d872bf28dcbf7a9a
#
_entry.id   dec596975eb88230d872bf28dcbf7a9a
#
_cell.length_a   1.000
_cell.length_b   1.000
_cell.length_c   1.000
_cell.angle_alpha   90.00
_cell.angle_beta   90.00
_cell.angle_gamma   90.00
#
_symmetry.space_group_name_H-M   'P 1'
#
loop_
_entity.id
_entity.type
_entity.pdbx_description
1 polymer ?
#
loop_
_entity_poly.entity_id
_entity_poly.type
_entity_poly.pdbx_seq_one_letter_code
_entity_poly.pdbx_strand_id
1 'polypeptide(L)'
;MSENKYGYFKYSDFSASAANGATFEIPDVTLQPFFNDNSGNLQAVFTGRSKDFLSFEPQGFDLNKHVRLLDPSAQQFTDGVVSAYRSGSNGLFADGATNSPFKIEISLKGFYSMSGLTIKSRNVIKSLKIEAFRDNEPVASGQFTGSKKEEFFPLVIDNANSITLTVEQVEPLSFIGIWGIEFGTAREFGDDSIISASASKLYSLTAKSLEYDTLDLTVLDPQRGDYLVQNKQTIDFCVGEKPIERFYANQGAENGDNTTTIQAYNVVSVFEAQTLGGFVGGRASLAIEQLLKPIGYNVLGMDIANAPTIDGYLPICSIREALQYIAIGSGLRFSSQDGIDNNRCLLAEPVPTVPEETAIEYTEANIVGSPKYDKTDLAKSVTLKLHKLSQVKDTEELYHWYIAKNKKVKITFSSPHANLKAYEVTGKNADGDDVISGTPSSNVFFDKKEANYCVVVNKSNNKIVIVGNKYEDTTVEYVSKSAELTDNDEASEVSYETYICTDDPQAICDELLEQNNRRTKITFSTLDRPKIGKAYNILGKVMVITKVTDTLTGVYEVEAI
;
A
#
# COMPACT_ATOMS: atom_id res chain seq x y z
N MET A 1 -33.53 -7.74 -25.91
CA MET A 1 -32.36 -6.85 -26.03
C MET A 1 -31.96 -6.56 -24.59
N SER A 2 -30.88 -7.17 -24.11
CA SER A 2 -30.33 -6.85 -22.81
C SER A 2 -29.82 -5.42 -22.88
N GLU A 3 -30.31 -4.54 -22.03
CA GLU A 3 -29.71 -3.25 -21.80
C GLU A 3 -28.27 -3.51 -21.36
N ASN A 4 -27.33 -3.24 -22.26
CA ASN A 4 -25.93 -3.16 -21.90
C ASN A 4 -25.78 -1.95 -21.00
N LYS A 5 -25.89 -2.14 -19.71
CA LYS A 5 -25.40 -1.18 -18.73
C LYS A 5 -23.87 -1.19 -18.87
N TYR A 6 -23.36 -0.22 -19.60
CA TYR A 6 -21.94 0.12 -19.60
C TYR A 6 -21.57 0.58 -18.18
N GLY A 7 -20.34 0.78 -17.89
CA GLY A 7 -19.81 0.93 -16.57
C GLY A 7 -20.53 1.94 -15.68
N TYR A 8 -20.52 1.65 -14.41
CA TYR A 8 -20.93 2.60 -13.38
C TYR A 8 -19.85 2.66 -12.29
N PHE A 9 -19.86 3.77 -11.55
CA PHE A 9 -18.93 3.96 -10.45
C PHE A 9 -19.69 3.92 -9.13
N LYS A 10 -19.19 3.09 -8.22
CA LYS A 10 -19.62 3.12 -6.82
C LYS A 10 -18.65 3.99 -6.04
N TYR A 11 -19.18 5.01 -5.47
CA TYR A 11 -18.49 5.96 -4.66
C TYR A 11 -18.91 5.77 -3.20
N SER A 12 -17.96 5.50 -2.33
CA SER A 12 -18.20 5.50 -0.90
C SER A 12 -18.12 6.93 -0.40
N ASP A 13 -19.27 7.52 -0.11
CA ASP A 13 -19.34 8.88 0.44
C ASP A 13 -18.78 8.85 1.86
N PHE A 14 -17.54 9.24 1.95
CA PHE A 14 -16.85 9.36 3.20
C PHE A 14 -16.87 10.81 3.61
N SER A 15 -17.65 11.14 4.62
CA SER A 15 -17.64 12.49 5.17
C SER A 15 -16.32 12.75 5.91
N ALA A 16 -15.34 13.40 5.23
CA ALA A 16 -14.05 13.75 5.82
C ALA A 16 -14.17 14.73 6.95
N SER A 17 -15.14 15.59 6.88
CA SER A 17 -15.40 16.50 7.97
C SER A 17 -15.82 15.74 9.23
N ALA A 18 -16.54 14.62 9.11
CA ALA A 18 -16.85 13.73 10.22
C ALA A 18 -15.59 13.03 10.76
N ALA A 19 -14.72 12.55 9.87
CA ALA A 19 -13.51 11.84 10.27
C ALA A 19 -12.41 12.76 10.81
N ASN A 20 -12.27 13.98 10.27
CA ASN A 20 -11.22 14.92 10.65
C ASN A 20 -11.29 15.46 12.07
N GLY A 21 -12.16 14.96 12.88
CA GLY A 21 -12.26 15.41 14.26
C GLY A 21 -12.98 14.44 15.15
N ALA A 22 -13.24 13.25 14.65
CA ALA A 22 -13.78 12.19 15.47
C ALA A 22 -12.77 11.83 16.56
N THR A 23 -13.24 11.74 17.79
CA THR A 23 -12.50 11.17 18.92
C THR A 23 -13.12 9.84 19.27
N PHE A 24 -12.28 8.92 19.74
CA PHE A 24 -12.68 7.55 20.03
C PHE A 24 -12.36 7.23 21.48
N GLU A 25 -13.32 6.65 22.17
CA GLU A 25 -13.13 6.14 23.50
C GLU A 25 -13.55 4.68 23.54
N ILE A 26 -12.78 3.89 24.27
CA ILE A 26 -13.13 2.54 24.60
C ILE A 26 -13.43 2.55 26.10
N PRO A 27 -14.72 2.58 26.48
CA PRO A 27 -15.13 2.83 27.85
C PRO A 27 -14.77 1.67 28.79
N ASP A 28 -14.51 0.49 28.24
CA ASP A 28 -14.18 -0.68 29.03
C ASP A 28 -12.66 -0.87 29.14
N VAL A 29 -12.11 -0.58 30.33
CA VAL A 29 -10.68 -0.74 30.62
C VAL A 29 -10.19 -2.19 30.54
N THR A 30 -11.09 -3.17 30.53
CA THR A 30 -10.74 -4.59 30.34
C THR A 30 -10.46 -4.93 28.89
N LEU A 31 -10.87 -4.06 27.96
CA LEU A 31 -10.72 -4.16 26.53
C LEU A 31 -9.72 -3.12 26.02
N GLN A 32 -8.53 -3.09 26.60
CA GLN A 32 -7.53 -2.07 26.27
C GLN A 32 -7.13 -2.14 24.79
N PRO A 33 -7.17 -1.00 24.07
CA PRO A 33 -6.58 -0.90 22.77
C PRO A 33 -5.07 -1.09 22.87
N PHE A 34 -4.49 -1.83 21.95
CA PHE A 34 -3.05 -1.99 21.87
C PHE A 34 -2.43 -0.86 21.02
N PHE A 35 -2.70 0.38 21.41
CA PHE A 35 -2.07 1.54 20.81
C PHE A 35 -0.90 2.00 21.66
N ASN A 36 0.14 2.48 21.01
CA ASN A 36 1.22 3.17 21.69
C ASN A 36 0.79 4.55 22.17
N ASP A 37 -0.23 5.09 21.60
CA ASP A 37 -0.78 6.38 21.94
C ASP A 37 -2.08 6.20 22.73
N ASN A 38 -2.01 6.48 24.01
CA ASN A 38 -3.18 6.48 24.89
C ASN A 38 -4.12 7.68 24.61
N SER A 39 -3.82 8.50 23.62
CA SER A 39 -4.63 9.68 23.27
C SER A 39 -5.97 9.33 22.63
N GLY A 40 -6.20 8.08 22.30
CA GLY A 40 -7.44 7.65 21.64
C GLY A 40 -7.65 8.20 20.24
N ASN A 41 -6.61 8.79 19.65
CA ASN A 41 -6.72 9.36 18.30
C ASN A 41 -6.60 8.27 17.24
N LEU A 42 -7.73 7.68 16.88
CA LEU A 42 -7.86 6.67 15.84
C LEU A 42 -8.03 7.26 14.44
N GLN A 43 -7.74 8.53 14.24
CA GLN A 43 -7.93 9.19 12.95
C GLN A 43 -7.22 8.48 11.81
N ALA A 44 -6.07 7.90 12.08
CA ALA A 44 -5.33 7.13 11.09
C ALA A 44 -6.01 5.80 10.73
N VAL A 45 -6.77 5.20 11.63
CA VAL A 45 -7.59 4.01 11.37
C VAL A 45 -8.62 4.30 10.28
N PHE A 46 -9.21 5.49 10.31
CA PHE A 46 -10.25 5.88 9.35
C PHE A 46 -9.70 6.25 8.00
N THR A 47 -8.50 6.76 7.97
CA THR A 47 -7.87 7.14 6.69
C THR A 47 -7.18 5.96 6.01
N GLY A 48 -7.12 4.78 6.65
CA GLY A 48 -6.38 3.63 6.14
C GLY A 48 -4.87 3.93 5.96
N ARG A 49 -4.35 4.96 6.62
CA ARG A 49 -2.94 5.36 6.54
C ARG A 49 -2.17 4.69 7.65
N SER A 50 -1.29 3.77 7.28
CA SER A 50 -0.22 3.37 8.16
C SER A 50 0.85 4.45 8.18
N LYS A 51 1.30 4.85 9.37
CA LYS A 51 2.46 5.73 9.55
C LYS A 51 3.73 4.94 9.82
N ASP A 52 3.65 3.62 9.79
CA ASP A 52 4.77 2.77 10.16
C ASP A 52 5.62 2.39 8.98
N PHE A 53 6.79 1.98 9.35
CA PHE A 53 7.83 1.55 8.44
C PHE A 53 7.92 0.03 8.45
N LEU A 54 8.12 -0.55 7.28
CA LEU A 54 8.43 -1.96 7.09
C LEU A 54 9.94 -2.18 7.04
N SER A 55 10.39 -3.34 7.48
CA SER A 55 11.77 -3.78 7.34
C SER A 55 11.79 -5.20 6.78
N PHE A 56 12.75 -5.48 5.91
CA PHE A 56 12.99 -6.82 5.37
C PHE A 56 13.79 -7.70 6.32
N GLU A 57 14.48 -7.12 7.29
CA GLU A 57 15.27 -7.89 8.23
C GLU A 57 14.38 -8.74 9.13
N PRO A 58 14.78 -9.99 9.41
CA PRO A 58 13.98 -10.89 10.22
C PRO A 58 13.69 -10.28 11.58
N GLN A 59 12.46 -9.99 11.80
CA GLN A 59 11.99 -9.56 13.10
C GLN A 59 11.68 -10.83 13.89
N GLY A 60 12.42 -11.10 14.94
CA GLY A 60 12.19 -12.23 15.81
C GLY A 60 10.78 -12.19 16.40
N PHE A 61 9.84 -12.85 15.77
CA PHE A 61 8.47 -12.98 16.28
C PHE A 61 8.44 -14.06 17.36
N ASP A 62 8.11 -13.65 18.54
CA ASP A 62 7.68 -14.57 19.57
C ASP A 62 6.16 -14.77 19.42
N LEU A 63 5.78 -15.83 18.73
CA LEU A 63 4.38 -16.19 18.47
C LEU A 63 3.54 -16.38 19.74
N ASN A 64 4.17 -16.55 20.89
CA ASN A 64 3.48 -16.72 22.16
C ASN A 64 3.06 -15.40 22.82
N LYS A 65 3.52 -14.26 22.32
CA LYS A 65 3.11 -12.94 22.79
C LYS A 65 2.09 -12.33 21.85
N HIS A 66 0.84 -12.52 22.16
CA HIS A 66 -0.31 -12.03 21.36
C HIS A 66 -0.24 -10.52 21.04
N VAL A 67 0.36 -9.75 21.91
CA VAL A 67 0.59 -8.30 21.79
C VAL A 67 1.46 -7.94 20.58
N ARG A 68 2.28 -8.87 20.09
CA ARG A 68 3.18 -8.59 18.97
C ARG A 68 2.53 -8.52 17.60
N LEU A 69 1.45 -9.22 17.39
CA LEU A 69 0.70 -9.10 16.12
C LEU A 69 0.08 -7.71 15.98
N LEU A 70 0.06 -6.94 17.03
CA LEU A 70 -0.66 -5.69 17.21
C LEU A 70 0.21 -4.59 17.78
N ASP A 71 1.43 -4.93 18.17
CA ASP A 71 2.45 -3.96 18.55
C ASP A 71 2.77 -3.11 17.31
N PRO A 72 2.60 -1.79 17.35
CA PRO A 72 2.98 -0.90 16.26
C PRO A 72 4.44 -1.07 15.83
N SER A 73 5.32 -1.50 16.76
CA SER A 73 6.70 -1.83 16.39
C SER A 73 6.82 -3.08 15.51
N ALA A 74 5.80 -3.93 15.47
CA ALA A 74 5.70 -5.05 14.55
C ALA A 74 5.07 -4.65 13.20
N GLN A 75 4.62 -3.40 13.08
CA GLN A 75 4.23 -2.72 11.85
C GLN A 75 3.07 -3.35 11.08
N GLN A 76 2.25 -4.11 11.73
CA GLN A 76 1.12 -4.74 11.05
C GLN A 76 -0.17 -3.95 11.17
N PHE A 77 -0.31 -3.16 12.22
CA PHE A 77 -1.52 -2.38 12.50
C PHE A 77 -1.15 -1.21 13.41
N THR A 78 -0.73 -0.15 12.81
CA THR A 78 -0.36 1.05 13.55
C THR A 78 -1.53 1.83 14.02
N ASP A 79 -2.58 1.72 13.27
CA ASP A 79 -3.77 2.52 13.41
C ASP A 79 -4.97 1.58 13.42
N GLY A 80 -5.27 0.99 14.56
CA GLY A 80 -6.39 0.10 14.70
C GLY A 80 -6.70 -0.23 16.16
N VAL A 81 -7.86 -0.79 16.41
CA VAL A 81 -8.30 -1.25 17.72
C VAL A 81 -8.29 -2.77 17.74
N VAL A 82 -7.73 -3.33 18.80
CA VAL A 82 -7.77 -4.77 18.99
C VAL A 82 -8.25 -5.11 20.37
N SER A 83 -9.09 -6.13 20.45
CA SER A 83 -9.56 -6.65 21.75
C SER A 83 -8.40 -7.27 22.53
N ALA A 84 -8.35 -6.99 23.85
CA ALA A 84 -7.38 -7.58 24.76
C ALA A 84 -7.56 -9.10 24.91
N TYR A 85 -8.79 -9.59 24.72
CA TYR A 85 -9.16 -10.98 24.92
C TYR A 85 -9.61 -11.62 23.62
N ARG A 86 -9.40 -12.93 23.54
CA ARG A 86 -9.98 -13.76 22.48
C ARG A 86 -11.46 -14.00 22.75
N SER A 87 -12.21 -14.12 21.66
CA SER A 87 -13.56 -14.68 21.72
C SER A 87 -13.52 -16.16 22.17
N GLY A 88 -14.56 -16.60 22.84
CA GLY A 88 -14.75 -18.01 23.19
C GLY A 88 -15.00 -18.90 21.98
N SER A 89 -15.24 -20.19 22.24
CA SER A 89 -15.59 -21.16 21.20
C SER A 89 -16.90 -20.87 20.46
N ASN A 90 -17.74 -20.02 21.03
CA ASN A 90 -18.97 -19.51 20.44
C ASN A 90 -18.79 -18.14 19.73
N GLY A 91 -17.58 -17.59 19.72
CA GLY A 91 -17.29 -16.28 19.14
C GLY A 91 -17.66 -15.09 20.01
N LEU A 92 -18.17 -15.29 21.23
CA LEU A 92 -18.51 -14.22 22.17
C LEU A 92 -17.29 -13.80 22.99
N PHE A 93 -17.22 -12.52 23.35
CA PHE A 93 -16.20 -12.02 24.26
C PHE A 93 -16.64 -12.23 25.71
N ALA A 94 -15.66 -12.47 26.59
CA ALA A 94 -15.88 -12.58 28.02
C ALA A 94 -14.69 -11.99 28.77
N ASP A 95 -14.96 -11.29 29.85
CA ASP A 95 -13.97 -10.72 30.78
C ASP A 95 -13.69 -11.63 31.99
N GLY A 96 -13.70 -12.92 31.76
CA GLY A 96 -13.45 -13.95 32.79
C GLY A 96 -14.69 -14.46 33.51
N ALA A 97 -15.68 -13.64 33.83
CA ALA A 97 -16.89 -14.03 34.57
C ALA A 97 -18.19 -13.72 33.80
N THR A 98 -18.20 -12.72 32.94
CA THR A 98 -19.39 -12.26 32.20
C THR A 98 -19.06 -12.08 30.72
N ASN A 99 -20.07 -12.25 29.87
CA ASN A 99 -19.94 -11.87 28.45
C ASN A 99 -19.89 -10.35 28.37
N SER A 100 -18.76 -9.82 27.92
CA SER A 100 -18.54 -8.39 27.79
C SER A 100 -18.35 -8.05 26.33
N PRO A 101 -19.31 -7.37 25.67
CA PRO A 101 -19.17 -6.99 24.28
C PRO A 101 -18.08 -5.92 24.14
N PHE A 102 -17.41 -5.93 23.00
CA PHE A 102 -16.40 -4.93 22.67
C PHE A 102 -17.08 -3.65 22.18
N LYS A 103 -16.87 -2.54 22.89
CA LYS A 103 -17.49 -1.24 22.54
C LYS A 103 -16.47 -0.25 22.06
N ILE A 104 -16.86 0.55 21.06
CA ILE A 104 -16.14 1.73 20.56
C ILE A 104 -17.12 2.88 20.58
N GLU A 105 -16.80 3.96 21.25
CA GLU A 105 -17.55 5.19 21.23
C GLU A 105 -16.85 6.21 20.32
N ILE A 106 -17.61 6.78 19.39
CA ILE A 106 -17.13 7.69 18.36
C ILE A 106 -17.83 9.02 18.57
N SER A 107 -17.09 10.05 18.91
CA SER A 107 -17.59 11.42 18.98
C SER A 107 -17.18 12.20 17.74
N LEU A 108 -18.14 12.82 17.10
CA LEU A 108 -17.96 13.61 15.88
C LEU A 108 -17.87 15.09 16.23
N LYS A 109 -17.13 15.88 15.44
CA LYS A 109 -16.99 17.35 15.68
C LYS A 109 -18.26 18.14 15.40
N GLY A 110 -19.21 17.56 14.69
CA GLY A 110 -20.44 18.20 14.27
C GLY A 110 -21.55 17.18 14.10
N PHE A 111 -22.66 17.64 13.56
CA PHE A 111 -23.81 16.79 13.28
C PHE A 111 -23.74 16.32 11.83
N TYR A 112 -23.84 15.00 11.63
CA TYR A 112 -23.69 14.39 10.30
C TYR A 112 -24.80 13.39 10.04
N SER A 113 -25.26 13.39 8.79
CA SER A 113 -26.20 12.39 8.27
C SER A 113 -25.43 11.40 7.40
N MET A 114 -25.71 10.11 7.56
CA MET A 114 -25.06 9.04 6.79
C MET A 114 -26.00 7.85 6.62
N SER A 115 -25.76 7.01 5.63
CA SER A 115 -26.61 5.84 5.37
C SER A 115 -26.01 4.54 5.87
N GLY A 116 -24.91 4.57 6.55
CA GLY A 116 -24.27 3.40 7.15
C GLY A 116 -22.80 3.60 7.45
N LEU A 117 -22.16 2.49 7.77
CA LEU A 117 -20.73 2.42 8.13
C LEU A 117 -20.08 1.23 7.43
N THR A 118 -18.92 1.43 6.84
CA THR A 118 -18.09 0.31 6.39
C THR A 118 -17.04 0.04 7.45
N ILE A 119 -16.99 -1.20 7.95
CA ILE A 119 -16.02 -1.61 8.94
C ILE A 119 -15.01 -2.56 8.29
N LYS A 120 -13.74 -2.22 8.42
CA LYS A 120 -12.61 -3.04 7.97
C LYS A 120 -12.00 -3.73 9.16
N SER A 121 -12.09 -5.05 9.21
CA SER A 121 -11.65 -5.85 10.35
C SER A 121 -10.78 -7.02 9.94
N ARG A 122 -9.96 -7.49 10.87
CA ARG A 122 -9.09 -8.66 10.66
C ARG A 122 -9.88 -9.95 10.55
N ASN A 123 -10.90 -10.10 11.38
CA ASN A 123 -11.77 -11.27 11.45
C ASN A 123 -13.20 -10.84 11.21
N VAL A 124 -14.02 -11.74 10.69
CA VAL A 124 -15.43 -11.43 10.41
C VAL A 124 -16.16 -11.09 11.71
N ILE A 125 -16.80 -9.93 11.73
CA ILE A 125 -17.69 -9.52 12.80
C ILE A 125 -19.04 -10.20 12.57
N LYS A 126 -19.38 -11.16 13.41
CA LYS A 126 -20.60 -11.97 13.25
C LYS A 126 -21.85 -11.29 13.79
N SER A 127 -21.66 -10.45 14.83
CA SER A 127 -22.77 -9.66 15.41
C SER A 127 -22.25 -8.29 15.82
N LEU A 128 -22.86 -7.25 15.26
CA LEU A 128 -22.55 -5.85 15.48
C LEU A 128 -23.83 -5.08 15.77
N LYS A 129 -23.84 -4.33 16.86
CA LYS A 129 -24.86 -3.32 17.13
C LYS A 129 -24.27 -1.94 16.85
N ILE A 130 -24.99 -1.10 16.12
CA ILE A 130 -24.65 0.29 15.85
C ILE A 130 -25.75 1.16 16.45
N GLU A 131 -25.36 2.14 17.25
CA GLU A 131 -26.26 3.12 17.84
C GLU A 131 -25.72 4.52 17.55
N ALA A 132 -26.57 5.42 17.06
CA ALA A 132 -26.20 6.80 16.77
C ALA A 132 -27.01 7.75 17.65
N PHE A 133 -26.37 8.83 18.09
CA PHE A 133 -26.94 9.77 19.04
C PHE A 133 -26.77 11.21 18.55
N ARG A 134 -27.73 12.05 18.92
CA ARG A 134 -27.70 13.51 18.81
C ARG A 134 -27.78 14.07 20.21
N ASP A 135 -26.68 14.71 20.68
CA ASP A 135 -26.62 15.26 22.04
C ASP A 135 -27.07 14.25 23.13
N ASN A 136 -26.63 13.01 22.99
CA ASN A 136 -26.98 11.84 23.82
C ASN A 136 -28.42 11.29 23.63
N GLU A 137 -29.23 11.86 22.75
CA GLU A 137 -30.53 11.31 22.38
C GLU A 137 -30.37 10.31 21.22
N PRO A 138 -30.92 9.09 21.31
CA PRO A 138 -30.76 8.09 20.26
C PRO A 138 -31.53 8.51 19.00
N VAL A 139 -30.87 8.56 17.86
CA VAL A 139 -31.46 8.90 16.55
C VAL A 139 -31.54 7.70 15.61
N ALA A 140 -30.67 6.71 15.76
CA ALA A 140 -30.72 5.47 15.00
C ALA A 140 -30.11 4.31 15.78
N SER A 141 -30.61 3.10 15.56
CA SER A 141 -30.03 1.86 16.11
C SER A 141 -30.29 0.70 15.16
N GLY A 142 -29.31 -0.17 14.99
CA GLY A 142 -29.41 -1.37 14.17
C GLY A 142 -28.56 -2.51 14.72
N GLN A 143 -29.04 -3.73 14.49
CA GLN A 143 -28.34 -4.97 14.78
C GLN A 143 -28.01 -5.66 13.47
N PHE A 144 -26.76 -6.06 13.28
CA PHE A 144 -26.26 -6.56 12.01
C PHE A 144 -25.52 -7.88 12.18
N THR A 145 -25.62 -8.72 11.16
CA THR A 145 -24.80 -9.94 11.05
C THR A 145 -23.83 -9.77 9.90
N GLY A 146 -22.54 -9.83 10.18
CA GLY A 146 -21.51 -9.70 9.17
C GLY A 146 -21.06 -11.05 8.63
N SER A 147 -20.58 -11.01 7.39
CA SER A 147 -20.10 -12.16 6.62
C SER A 147 -18.70 -11.96 6.05
N LYS A 148 -18.25 -10.71 5.97
CA LYS A 148 -16.95 -10.33 5.37
C LYS A 148 -16.10 -9.56 6.36
N LYS A 149 -14.79 -9.50 6.09
CA LYS A 149 -13.81 -8.72 6.87
C LYS A 149 -13.87 -7.23 6.59
N GLU A 150 -14.34 -6.88 5.42
CA GLU A 150 -14.69 -5.52 5.03
C GLU A 150 -16.15 -5.53 4.61
N GLU A 151 -17.00 -4.87 5.38
CA GLU A 151 -18.43 -4.96 5.21
C GLU A 151 -19.12 -3.63 5.50
N PHE A 152 -20.07 -3.30 4.63
CA PHE A 152 -20.94 -2.15 4.81
C PHE A 152 -22.17 -2.55 5.63
N PHE A 153 -22.42 -1.84 6.71
CA PHE A 153 -23.59 -2.00 7.58
C PHE A 153 -24.56 -0.86 7.32
N PRO A 154 -25.65 -1.12 6.60
CA PRO A 154 -26.62 -0.09 6.23
C PRO A 154 -27.43 0.36 7.44
N LEU A 155 -27.32 1.61 7.82
CA LEU A 155 -28.12 2.26 8.86
C LEU A 155 -28.29 3.72 8.52
N VAL A 156 -29.49 4.13 8.22
CA VAL A 156 -29.80 5.55 8.00
C VAL A 156 -29.69 6.28 9.33
N ILE A 157 -28.71 7.15 9.42
CA ILE A 157 -28.42 7.99 10.58
C ILE A 157 -28.67 9.42 10.16
N ASP A 158 -29.52 10.13 10.87
CA ASP A 158 -29.81 11.52 10.58
C ASP A 158 -29.29 12.43 11.68
N ASN A 159 -28.37 13.34 11.28
CA ASN A 159 -27.91 14.44 12.10
C ASN A 159 -27.35 14.00 13.48
N ALA A 160 -26.49 12.99 13.49
CA ALA A 160 -25.84 12.47 14.70
C ALA A 160 -24.49 13.15 14.97
N ASN A 161 -24.14 13.28 16.25
CA ASN A 161 -22.83 13.75 16.69
C ASN A 161 -22.04 12.69 17.49
N SER A 162 -22.62 11.54 17.75
CA SER A 162 -21.87 10.39 18.29
C SER A 162 -22.46 9.06 17.82
N ILE A 163 -21.58 8.03 17.77
CA ILE A 163 -21.93 6.67 17.34
C ILE A 163 -21.25 5.69 18.29
N THR A 164 -22.00 4.68 18.71
CA THR A 164 -21.49 3.57 19.50
C THR A 164 -21.53 2.29 18.64
N LEU A 165 -20.40 1.66 18.51
CA LEU A 165 -20.27 0.33 17.92
C LEU A 165 -20.13 -0.69 19.03
N THR A 166 -20.95 -1.71 19.03
CA THR A 166 -20.88 -2.81 20.00
C THR A 166 -20.69 -4.11 19.22
N VAL A 167 -19.50 -4.67 19.27
CA VAL A 167 -19.20 -5.97 18.68
C VAL A 167 -19.50 -7.04 19.72
N GLU A 168 -20.51 -7.84 19.42
CA GLU A 168 -20.98 -8.89 20.34
C GLU A 168 -20.37 -10.24 20.02
N GLN A 169 -20.17 -10.52 18.73
CA GLN A 169 -19.67 -11.80 18.25
C GLN A 169 -18.74 -11.64 17.07
N VAL A 170 -17.67 -12.42 17.05
CA VAL A 170 -16.72 -12.58 15.94
C VAL A 170 -16.51 -14.05 15.64
N GLU A 171 -15.58 -14.37 14.77
CA GLU A 171 -15.12 -15.74 14.56
C GLU A 171 -14.65 -16.36 15.89
N PRO A 172 -14.94 -17.66 16.14
CA PRO A 172 -14.51 -18.34 17.36
C PRO A 172 -13.00 -18.28 17.59
N LEU A 173 -12.60 -18.18 18.86
CA LEU A 173 -11.21 -18.21 19.32
C LEU A 173 -10.31 -17.16 18.64
N SER A 174 -10.86 -16.05 18.21
CA SER A 174 -10.15 -14.98 17.53
C SER A 174 -10.18 -13.66 18.30
N PHE A 175 -9.22 -12.78 17.99
CA PHE A 175 -9.25 -11.39 18.45
C PHE A 175 -10.02 -10.55 17.45
N ILE A 176 -10.74 -9.55 17.91
CA ILE A 176 -11.19 -8.51 17.00
C ILE A 176 -10.04 -7.54 16.74
N GLY A 177 -9.85 -7.19 15.48
CA GLY A 177 -8.99 -6.09 15.07
C GLY A 177 -9.76 -5.26 14.06
N ILE A 178 -10.06 -4.01 14.40
CA ILE A 178 -10.68 -3.04 13.49
C ILE A 178 -9.58 -2.07 13.07
N TRP A 179 -9.33 -2.00 11.77
CA TRP A 179 -8.28 -1.17 11.19
C TRP A 179 -8.83 -0.10 10.22
N GLY A 180 -10.15 -0.04 10.05
CA GLY A 180 -10.83 1.02 9.32
C GLY A 180 -12.31 1.08 9.64
N ILE A 181 -12.83 2.30 9.75
CA ILE A 181 -14.26 2.59 9.81
C ILE A 181 -14.48 3.75 8.85
N GLU A 182 -15.36 3.55 7.87
CA GLU A 182 -15.73 4.57 6.90
C GLU A 182 -17.20 4.94 7.14
N PHE A 183 -17.50 6.23 7.10
CA PHE A 183 -18.84 6.77 7.33
C PHE A 183 -19.45 7.14 5.98
N GLY A 184 -20.65 6.70 5.69
CA GLY A 184 -21.38 7.19 4.54
C GLY A 184 -22.02 6.16 3.64
N THR A 185 -22.56 6.64 2.54
CA THR A 185 -23.22 5.88 1.48
C THR A 185 -22.26 5.46 0.40
N ALA A 186 -22.49 4.27 -0.15
CA ALA A 186 -22.07 4.02 -1.51
C ALA A 186 -23.03 4.76 -2.46
N ARG A 187 -22.54 5.75 -3.20
CA ARG A 187 -23.27 6.36 -4.31
C ARG A 187 -22.90 5.64 -5.60
N GLU A 188 -23.88 5.42 -6.45
CA GLU A 188 -23.68 4.88 -7.77
C GLU A 188 -23.84 6.00 -8.79
N PHE A 189 -22.83 6.21 -9.61
CA PHE A 189 -22.89 7.10 -10.77
C PHE A 189 -23.05 6.23 -12.01
N GLY A 190 -24.15 6.38 -12.70
CA GLY A 190 -24.49 5.68 -13.92
C GLY A 190 -24.64 6.64 -15.10
N ASP A 191 -25.20 6.14 -16.19
CA ASP A 191 -25.36 6.86 -17.45
C ASP A 191 -26.12 8.21 -17.32
N ASP A 192 -26.95 8.35 -16.29
CA ASP A 192 -27.74 9.56 -16.01
C ASP A 192 -26.96 10.64 -15.27
N SER A 193 -25.87 10.29 -14.65
CA SER A 193 -25.05 11.17 -13.79
C SER A 193 -23.62 11.34 -14.27
N ILE A 194 -23.10 10.45 -15.10
CA ILE A 194 -21.75 10.56 -15.67
C ILE A 194 -21.79 11.43 -16.91
N ILE A 195 -20.98 12.50 -16.91
CA ILE A 195 -20.77 13.34 -18.09
C ILE A 195 -19.63 12.79 -18.93
N SER A 196 -18.53 12.44 -18.28
CA SER A 196 -17.39 11.80 -18.93
C SER A 196 -16.63 10.93 -17.93
N ALA A 197 -16.06 9.84 -18.43
CA ALA A 197 -15.17 9.01 -17.67
C ALA A 197 -14.08 8.43 -18.55
N SER A 198 -12.88 8.32 -18.03
CA SER A 198 -11.73 7.69 -18.67
C SER A 198 -10.92 6.95 -17.62
N ALA A 199 -10.94 5.62 -17.70
CA ALA A 199 -10.12 4.75 -16.85
C ALA A 199 -8.97 4.17 -17.68
N SER A 200 -7.74 4.54 -17.36
CA SER A 200 -6.54 4.09 -18.07
C SER A 200 -5.70 3.18 -17.21
N LYS A 201 -5.38 1.99 -17.72
CA LYS A 201 -4.41 1.07 -17.15
C LYS A 201 -3.08 1.19 -17.86
N LEU A 202 -2.00 1.21 -17.09
CA LEU A 202 -0.64 1.40 -17.58
C LEU A 202 0.28 0.26 -17.15
N TYR A 203 1.21 -0.08 -18.03
CA TYR A 203 2.23 -1.10 -17.78
C TYR A 203 3.58 -0.65 -18.32
N SER A 204 4.57 -0.59 -17.44
CA SER A 204 5.93 -0.21 -17.81
C SER A 204 6.76 -1.44 -18.15
N LEU A 205 7.20 -1.55 -19.38
CA LEU A 205 8.12 -2.62 -19.82
C LEU A 205 9.50 -2.50 -19.17
N THR A 206 9.95 -1.28 -18.90
CA THR A 206 11.30 -1.00 -18.44
C THR A 206 11.44 -0.87 -16.93
N ALA A 207 10.31 -0.90 -16.19
CA ALA A 207 10.25 -0.68 -14.74
C ALA A 207 10.91 0.65 -14.28
N LYS A 208 11.08 1.63 -15.18
CA LYS A 208 11.67 2.93 -14.84
C LYS A 208 10.81 3.69 -13.82
N SER A 209 9.51 3.45 -13.86
CA SER A 209 8.54 3.90 -12.86
C SER A 209 7.52 2.80 -12.60
N LEU A 210 6.98 2.75 -11.41
CA LEU A 210 5.79 1.96 -11.12
C LEU A 210 4.59 2.82 -11.53
N GLU A 211 3.96 2.46 -12.65
CA GLU A 211 2.89 3.25 -13.24
C GLU A 211 1.61 3.20 -12.40
N TYR A 212 0.86 4.31 -12.44
CA TYR A 212 -0.46 4.39 -11.83
C TYR A 212 -1.52 4.18 -12.89
N ASP A 213 -2.49 3.32 -12.60
CA ASP A 213 -3.74 3.37 -13.35
C ASP A 213 -4.51 4.60 -12.90
N THR A 214 -5.13 5.29 -13.84
CA THR A 214 -5.77 6.59 -13.61
C THR A 214 -7.25 6.52 -13.93
N LEU A 215 -8.05 7.26 -13.17
CA LEU A 215 -9.44 7.52 -13.44
C LEU A 215 -9.67 9.02 -13.45
N ASP A 216 -10.17 9.55 -14.56
CA ASP A 216 -10.74 10.88 -14.68
C ASP A 216 -12.26 10.72 -14.85
N LEU A 217 -13.02 11.20 -13.86
CA LEU A 217 -14.48 11.06 -13.81
C LEU A 217 -15.12 12.43 -13.61
N THR A 218 -16.01 12.83 -14.50
CA THR A 218 -16.84 14.03 -14.35
C THR A 218 -18.29 13.62 -14.20
N VAL A 219 -18.91 14.04 -13.10
CA VAL A 219 -20.30 13.71 -12.75
C VAL A 219 -21.15 14.97 -12.57
N LEU A 220 -22.46 14.83 -12.79
CA LEU A 220 -23.42 15.86 -12.44
C LEU A 220 -23.49 16.03 -10.92
N ASP A 221 -23.38 17.26 -10.46
CA ASP A 221 -23.52 17.67 -9.06
C ASP A 221 -24.58 18.75 -8.92
N PRO A 222 -25.87 18.37 -8.94
CA PRO A 222 -26.97 19.34 -8.98
C PRO A 222 -27.12 20.16 -7.71
N GLN A 223 -26.50 19.75 -6.59
CA GLN A 223 -26.64 20.40 -5.29
C GLN A 223 -25.37 21.13 -4.85
N ARG A 224 -24.40 21.32 -5.71
CA ARG A 224 -23.14 22.04 -5.49
C ARG A 224 -22.50 21.82 -4.11
N GLY A 225 -21.49 20.98 -4.06
CA GLY A 225 -20.70 20.75 -2.85
C GLY A 225 -21.20 19.62 -1.96
N ASP A 226 -22.22 18.83 -2.37
CA ASP A 226 -22.59 17.60 -1.69
C ASP A 226 -21.54 16.49 -1.88
N TYR A 227 -20.68 16.63 -2.91
CA TYR A 227 -19.58 15.70 -3.18
C TYR A 227 -18.26 16.25 -2.65
N LEU A 228 -18.07 16.18 -1.35
CA LEU A 228 -16.76 16.42 -0.76
C LEU A 228 -15.86 15.21 -1.05
N VAL A 229 -15.30 15.18 -2.26
CA VAL A 229 -14.34 14.15 -2.64
C VAL A 229 -13.06 14.34 -1.83
N GLN A 230 -12.70 13.29 -1.12
CA GLN A 230 -11.56 13.31 -0.25
C GLN A 230 -10.38 12.56 -0.84
N ASN A 231 -9.20 13.01 -0.46
CA ASN A 231 -7.99 12.28 -0.79
C ASN A 231 -8.06 10.84 -0.24
N LYS A 232 -7.85 9.87 -1.13
CA LYS A 232 -7.88 8.42 -0.90
C LYS A 232 -9.26 7.80 -0.65
N GLN A 233 -10.31 8.50 -0.99
CA GLN A 233 -11.65 7.93 -1.03
C GLN A 233 -11.74 6.88 -2.14
N THR A 234 -12.39 5.76 -1.86
CA THR A 234 -12.46 4.66 -2.82
C THR A 234 -13.56 4.88 -3.85
N ILE A 235 -13.24 4.61 -5.11
CA ILE A 235 -14.17 4.63 -6.24
C ILE A 235 -14.03 3.30 -6.95
N ASP A 236 -15.09 2.50 -6.94
CA ASP A 236 -15.11 1.21 -7.62
C ASP A 236 -15.68 1.38 -9.03
N PHE A 237 -14.87 1.07 -10.03
CA PHE A 237 -15.31 1.00 -11.40
C PHE A 237 -15.91 -0.38 -11.67
N CYS A 238 -17.15 -0.41 -12.16
CA CYS A 238 -17.89 -1.62 -12.42
C CYS A 238 -18.36 -1.65 -13.88
N VAL A 239 -18.34 -2.82 -14.51
CA VAL A 239 -18.92 -3.07 -15.83
C VAL A 239 -19.99 -4.14 -15.69
N GLY A 240 -21.24 -3.78 -15.92
CA GLY A 240 -22.38 -4.58 -15.51
C GLY A 240 -22.39 -4.77 -14.00
N GLU A 241 -22.57 -5.99 -13.53
CA GLU A 241 -22.51 -6.30 -12.08
C GLU A 241 -21.09 -6.63 -11.58
N LYS A 242 -20.10 -6.61 -12.49
CA LYS A 242 -18.73 -6.98 -12.14
C LYS A 242 -17.92 -5.75 -11.77
N PRO A 243 -17.36 -5.73 -10.56
CA PRO A 243 -16.34 -4.75 -10.22
C PRO A 243 -15.08 -5.07 -11.02
N ILE A 244 -14.55 -4.05 -11.69
CA ILE A 244 -13.37 -4.16 -12.53
C ILE A 244 -12.14 -3.66 -11.80
N GLU A 245 -12.24 -2.48 -11.18
CA GLU A 245 -11.10 -1.86 -10.50
C GLU A 245 -11.55 -0.90 -9.42
N ARG A 246 -10.70 -0.75 -8.39
CA ARG A 246 -10.84 0.24 -7.34
C ARG A 246 -9.79 1.32 -7.52
N PHE A 247 -10.26 2.55 -7.57
CA PHE A 247 -9.43 3.73 -7.55
C PHE A 247 -9.52 4.45 -6.21
N TYR A 248 -8.52 5.27 -5.94
CA TYR A 248 -8.44 6.12 -4.75
C TYR A 248 -8.40 7.56 -5.20
N ALA A 249 -9.39 8.32 -4.83
CA ALA A 249 -9.47 9.73 -5.20
C ALA A 249 -8.24 10.49 -4.68
N ASN A 250 -7.63 11.27 -5.56
CA ASN A 250 -6.54 12.18 -5.19
C ASN A 250 -7.10 13.58 -4.94
N GLN A 251 -7.96 14.02 -5.81
CA GLN A 251 -8.54 15.34 -5.78
C GLN A 251 -9.94 15.32 -6.42
N GLY A 252 -10.86 16.07 -5.82
CA GLY A 252 -12.13 16.45 -6.44
C GLY A 252 -12.13 17.97 -6.65
N ALA A 253 -12.63 18.40 -7.77
CA ALA A 253 -12.81 19.81 -8.10
C ALA A 253 -14.27 20.05 -8.49
N GLU A 254 -14.93 20.94 -7.76
CA GLU A 254 -16.24 21.47 -8.15
C GLU A 254 -16.07 22.38 -9.36
N ASN A 255 -16.84 22.14 -10.41
CA ASN A 255 -16.89 22.99 -11.59
C ASN A 255 -18.07 23.97 -11.48
N GLY A 256 -17.94 25.14 -12.11
CA GLY A 256 -18.96 26.18 -12.02
C GLY A 256 -20.29 25.86 -12.74
N ASP A 257 -20.42 24.70 -13.39
CA ASP A 257 -21.55 24.26 -14.21
C ASP A 257 -22.40 23.14 -13.58
N ASN A 258 -22.38 22.99 -12.27
CA ASN A 258 -23.03 21.91 -11.51
C ASN A 258 -22.43 20.54 -11.80
N THR A 259 -21.14 20.47 -12.09
CA THR A 259 -20.41 19.22 -12.25
C THR A 259 -19.26 19.13 -11.26
N THR A 260 -18.88 17.91 -10.93
CA THR A 260 -17.68 17.63 -10.14
C THR A 260 -16.76 16.71 -10.92
N THR A 261 -15.51 17.13 -11.08
CA THR A 261 -14.46 16.30 -11.68
C THR A 261 -13.63 15.63 -10.58
N ILE A 262 -13.47 14.34 -10.69
CA ILE A 262 -12.75 13.49 -9.73
C ILE A 262 -11.57 12.86 -10.45
N GLN A 263 -10.37 13.10 -9.93
CA GLN A 263 -9.17 12.38 -10.34
C GLN A 263 -8.82 11.32 -9.29
N ALA A 264 -8.63 10.10 -9.75
CA ALA A 264 -8.31 8.99 -8.88
C ALA A 264 -7.23 8.08 -9.49
N TYR A 265 -6.52 7.39 -8.64
CA TYR A 265 -5.43 6.49 -9.00
C TYR A 265 -5.66 5.12 -8.37
N ASN A 266 -5.10 4.08 -8.96
CA ASN A 266 -5.20 2.73 -8.42
C ASN A 266 -4.42 2.55 -7.10
N VAL A 267 -4.35 1.31 -6.66
CA VAL A 267 -3.67 0.88 -5.43
C VAL A 267 -2.22 1.36 -5.31
N VAL A 268 -1.50 1.53 -6.41
CA VAL A 268 -0.10 1.99 -6.39
C VAL A 268 0.03 3.36 -5.72
N SER A 269 -1.01 4.18 -5.77
CA SER A 269 -1.05 5.49 -5.10
C SER A 269 -1.01 5.39 -3.56
N VAL A 270 -1.37 4.25 -2.97
CA VAL A 270 -1.29 4.04 -1.52
C VAL A 270 0.06 3.49 -1.07
N PHE A 271 0.95 3.12 -2.00
CA PHE A 271 2.30 2.63 -1.71
C PHE A 271 3.31 3.73 -1.36
N GLU A 272 2.83 4.93 -1.06
CA GLU A 272 3.66 6.04 -0.56
C GLU A 272 4.03 5.89 0.93
N ALA A 273 3.52 4.86 1.61
CA ALA A 273 3.96 4.54 2.96
C ALA A 273 5.47 4.24 2.98
N GLN A 274 6.14 4.76 4.01
CA GLN A 274 7.58 4.58 4.15
C GLN A 274 7.95 3.18 4.64
N THR A 275 9.06 2.64 4.13
CA THR A 275 9.71 1.46 4.67
C THR A 275 10.98 1.86 5.43
N LEU A 276 11.38 1.07 6.42
CA LEU A 276 12.71 1.20 7.01
C LEU A 276 13.79 0.53 6.15
N GLY A 277 13.39 -0.14 5.09
CA GLY A 277 14.31 -0.90 4.26
C GLY A 277 14.98 -2.04 5.02
N GLY A 278 16.23 -2.29 4.68
CA GLY A 278 17.07 -3.33 5.29
C GLY A 278 17.66 -4.27 4.24
N PHE A 279 18.46 -5.23 4.70
CA PHE A 279 19.03 -6.23 3.79
C PHE A 279 17.96 -7.20 3.31
N VAL A 280 18.01 -7.47 2.01
CA VAL A 280 17.13 -8.39 1.30
C VAL A 280 17.96 -9.53 0.75
N GLY A 281 17.52 -10.75 0.95
CA GLY A 281 18.14 -11.93 0.36
C GLY A 281 17.14 -13.04 0.19
N GLY A 282 17.19 -13.74 -0.93
CA GLY A 282 16.28 -14.82 -1.25
C GLY A 282 15.34 -14.50 -2.41
N ARG A 283 14.17 -15.11 -2.45
CA ARG A 283 13.26 -14.98 -3.59
C ARG A 283 12.56 -13.62 -3.62
N ALA A 284 12.48 -13.01 -4.78
CA ALA A 284 11.82 -11.72 -4.99
C ALA A 284 10.35 -11.73 -4.52
N SER A 285 9.63 -12.86 -4.69
CA SER A 285 8.25 -13.02 -4.19
C SER A 285 8.12 -12.78 -2.69
N LEU A 286 9.05 -13.28 -1.90
CA LEU A 286 9.04 -13.11 -0.44
C LEU A 286 9.32 -11.66 -0.05
N ALA A 287 10.25 -11.00 -0.75
CA ALA A 287 10.54 -9.60 -0.51
C ALA A 287 9.32 -8.70 -0.82
N ILE A 288 8.66 -8.95 -1.95
CA ILE A 288 7.44 -8.25 -2.34
C ILE A 288 6.30 -8.52 -1.35
N GLU A 289 6.12 -9.77 -0.93
CA GLU A 289 5.11 -10.14 0.06
C GLU A 289 5.35 -9.43 1.40
N GLN A 290 6.60 -9.33 1.84
CA GLN A 290 6.97 -8.63 3.07
C GLN A 290 6.65 -7.13 3.01
N LEU A 291 6.77 -6.49 1.85
CA LEU A 291 6.39 -5.10 1.65
C LEU A 291 4.86 -4.91 1.64
N LEU A 292 4.14 -5.81 0.99
CA LEU A 292 2.71 -5.63 0.71
C LEU A 292 1.80 -6.14 1.83
N LYS A 293 2.16 -7.25 2.47
CA LYS A 293 1.33 -7.90 3.50
C LYS A 293 0.95 -7.00 4.68
N PRO A 294 1.85 -6.18 5.24
CA PRO A 294 1.52 -5.29 6.34
C PRO A 294 0.50 -4.21 5.99
N ILE A 295 0.44 -3.79 4.74
CA ILE A 295 -0.55 -2.84 4.24
C ILE A 295 -1.80 -3.53 3.68
N GLY A 296 -1.91 -4.86 3.87
CA GLY A 296 -3.09 -5.65 3.49
C GLY A 296 -3.17 -6.02 2.02
N TYR A 297 -2.05 -5.95 1.29
CA TYR A 297 -1.96 -6.35 -0.12
C TYR A 297 -1.24 -7.67 -0.29
N ASN A 298 -1.54 -8.38 -1.35
CA ASN A 298 -0.91 -9.63 -1.75
C ASN A 298 -0.22 -9.47 -3.10
N VAL A 299 0.71 -10.37 -3.37
CA VAL A 299 1.30 -10.51 -4.70
C VAL A 299 0.69 -11.75 -5.38
N LEU A 300 0.38 -11.64 -6.65
CA LEU A 300 -0.12 -12.72 -7.51
C LEU A 300 0.79 -12.89 -8.73
N GLY A 301 0.55 -13.94 -9.49
CA GLY A 301 1.20 -14.21 -10.78
C GLY A 301 2.59 -14.84 -10.68
N MET A 302 3.20 -14.82 -9.51
CA MET A 302 4.51 -15.41 -9.30
C MET A 302 4.39 -16.79 -8.66
N ASP A 303 4.84 -17.81 -9.36
CA ASP A 303 5.17 -19.07 -8.70
C ASP A 303 6.35 -18.83 -7.76
N ILE A 304 6.07 -18.95 -6.44
CA ILE A 304 7.10 -18.76 -5.41
C ILE A 304 8.32 -19.65 -5.69
N ALA A 305 8.13 -20.81 -6.30
CA ALA A 305 9.21 -21.74 -6.62
C ALA A 305 10.13 -21.22 -7.73
N ASN A 306 9.61 -20.47 -8.67
CA ASN A 306 10.31 -19.97 -9.85
C ASN A 306 10.66 -18.48 -9.79
N ALA A 307 10.32 -17.78 -8.70
CA ALA A 307 10.67 -16.39 -8.52
C ALA A 307 12.20 -16.22 -8.52
N PRO A 308 12.75 -15.19 -9.20
CA PRO A 308 14.19 -14.92 -9.20
C PRO A 308 14.70 -14.70 -7.79
N THR A 309 15.90 -15.19 -7.54
CA THR A 309 16.64 -14.91 -6.30
C THR A 309 17.30 -13.54 -6.42
N ILE A 310 17.10 -12.72 -5.42
CA ILE A 310 17.67 -11.37 -5.33
C ILE A 310 18.46 -11.21 -4.06
N ASP A 311 19.45 -10.34 -4.08
CA ASP A 311 20.26 -9.96 -2.94
C ASP A 311 20.55 -8.46 -2.98
N GLY A 312 20.72 -7.85 -1.80
CA GLY A 312 21.08 -6.46 -1.70
C GLY A 312 20.53 -5.76 -0.46
N TYR A 313 20.41 -4.45 -0.56
CA TYR A 313 19.94 -3.60 0.51
C TYR A 313 18.86 -2.65 -0.01
N LEU A 314 17.75 -2.54 0.68
CA LEU A 314 16.75 -1.51 0.43
C LEU A 314 17.00 -0.31 1.34
N PRO A 315 17.13 0.91 0.79
CA PRO A 315 17.22 2.12 1.58
C PRO A 315 15.88 2.43 2.29
N ILE A 316 15.90 3.41 3.17
CA ILE A 316 14.65 4.00 3.71
C ILE A 316 13.97 4.76 2.57
N CYS A 317 12.85 4.26 2.09
CA CYS A 317 12.13 4.79 0.95
C CYS A 317 10.64 4.45 1.03
N SER A 318 9.84 4.92 0.08
CA SER A 318 8.45 4.48 -0.04
C SER A 318 8.36 3.01 -0.49
N ILE A 319 7.24 2.35 -0.19
CA ILE A 319 6.97 0.99 -0.69
C ILE A 319 7.04 0.98 -2.23
N ARG A 320 6.56 2.04 -2.86
CA ARG A 320 6.59 2.20 -4.31
C ARG A 320 8.01 2.18 -4.87
N GLU A 321 8.92 2.97 -4.27
CA GLU A 321 10.34 2.98 -4.65
C GLU A 321 11.00 1.63 -4.37
N ALA A 322 10.69 1.01 -3.23
CA ALA A 322 11.18 -0.32 -2.89
C ALA A 322 10.78 -1.38 -3.93
N LEU A 323 9.49 -1.37 -4.35
CA LEU A 323 9.00 -2.25 -5.41
C LEU A 323 9.69 -1.95 -6.76
N GLN A 324 9.96 -0.69 -7.06
CA GLN A 324 10.67 -0.29 -8.27
C GLN A 324 12.11 -0.84 -8.28
N TYR A 325 12.85 -0.74 -7.18
CA TYR A 325 14.18 -1.33 -7.06
C TYR A 325 14.14 -2.86 -7.26
N ILE A 326 13.15 -3.52 -6.66
CA ILE A 326 12.95 -4.96 -6.86
C ILE A 326 12.62 -5.26 -8.33
N ALA A 327 11.73 -4.50 -8.96
CA ALA A 327 11.36 -4.70 -10.36
C ALA A 327 12.57 -4.59 -11.29
N ILE A 328 13.36 -3.53 -11.14
CA ILE A 328 14.57 -3.33 -11.94
C ILE A 328 15.53 -4.49 -11.73
N GLY A 329 15.88 -4.81 -10.49
CA GLY A 329 16.94 -5.79 -10.20
C GLY A 329 16.52 -7.25 -10.37
N SER A 330 15.23 -7.56 -10.45
CA SER A 330 14.73 -8.93 -10.63
C SER A 330 14.23 -9.24 -12.04
N GLY A 331 14.11 -8.26 -12.93
CA GLY A 331 13.45 -8.43 -14.23
C GLY A 331 11.93 -8.54 -14.17
N LEU A 332 11.33 -8.41 -12.98
CA LEU A 332 9.88 -8.46 -12.83
C LEU A 332 9.23 -7.12 -13.21
N ARG A 333 7.97 -7.18 -13.60
CA ARG A 333 7.13 -6.01 -13.84
C ARG A 333 5.83 -6.15 -13.08
N PHE A 334 5.26 -5.04 -12.71
CA PHE A 334 4.04 -4.98 -11.91
C PHE A 334 2.88 -4.44 -12.72
N SER A 335 1.71 -5.04 -12.51
CA SER A 335 0.44 -4.53 -13.01
C SER A 335 -0.67 -4.73 -11.99
N SER A 336 -1.71 -3.92 -12.08
CA SER A 336 -2.94 -4.12 -11.32
C SER A 336 -3.73 -5.29 -11.90
N GLN A 337 -4.47 -6.00 -11.05
CA GLN A 337 -5.33 -7.07 -11.50
C GLN A 337 -6.80 -6.65 -11.48
N ASP A 338 -7.58 -7.11 -12.47
CA ASP A 338 -9.01 -6.83 -12.55
C ASP A 338 -9.80 -7.50 -11.40
N GLY A 339 -10.81 -6.81 -10.92
CA GLY A 339 -11.75 -7.29 -9.91
C GLY A 339 -11.55 -6.71 -8.51
N ILE A 340 -12.63 -6.30 -7.86
CA ILE A 340 -12.58 -5.66 -6.52
C ILE A 340 -12.03 -6.61 -5.47
N ASP A 341 -12.34 -7.89 -5.53
CA ASP A 341 -11.80 -8.88 -4.60
C ASP A 341 -10.28 -9.06 -4.75
N ASN A 342 -9.74 -8.74 -5.93
CA ASN A 342 -8.31 -8.77 -6.26
C ASN A 342 -7.63 -7.39 -6.16
N ASN A 343 -8.35 -6.33 -5.83
CA ASN A 343 -7.82 -4.97 -5.71
C ASN A 343 -6.75 -4.78 -4.64
N ARG A 344 -6.55 -5.80 -3.81
CA ARG A 344 -5.44 -5.86 -2.87
C ARG A 344 -4.33 -6.77 -3.34
N CYS A 345 -4.27 -7.01 -4.64
CA CYS A 345 -3.27 -7.85 -5.27
C CYS A 345 -2.51 -7.07 -6.33
N LEU A 346 -1.19 -7.18 -6.27
CA LEU A 346 -0.29 -6.71 -7.30
C LEU A 346 0.19 -7.93 -8.09
N LEU A 347 0.03 -7.90 -9.39
CA LEU A 347 0.56 -8.93 -10.28
C LEU A 347 2.03 -8.64 -10.54
N ALA A 348 2.90 -9.63 -10.30
CA ALA A 348 4.34 -9.52 -10.53
C ALA A 348 4.78 -10.65 -11.46
N GLU A 349 5.18 -10.32 -12.68
CA GLU A 349 5.57 -11.28 -13.71
C GLU A 349 6.74 -10.75 -14.53
N PRO A 350 7.56 -11.61 -15.15
CA PRO A 350 8.50 -11.19 -16.19
C PRO A 350 7.74 -10.59 -17.39
N VAL A 351 8.43 -9.80 -18.21
CA VAL A 351 7.85 -9.32 -19.47
C VAL A 351 7.51 -10.51 -20.36
N PRO A 352 6.26 -10.67 -20.79
CA PRO A 352 5.88 -11.80 -21.62
C PRO A 352 6.49 -11.69 -23.03
N THR A 353 7.02 -12.80 -23.52
CA THR A 353 7.62 -12.90 -24.86
C THR A 353 6.75 -13.65 -25.86
N VAL A 354 5.77 -14.39 -25.38
CA VAL A 354 4.84 -15.18 -26.19
C VAL A 354 3.39 -14.92 -25.76
N PRO A 355 2.42 -14.91 -26.69
CA PRO A 355 1.01 -14.81 -26.33
C PRO A 355 0.55 -16.02 -25.50
N GLU A 356 -0.40 -15.82 -24.60
CA GLU A 356 -1.10 -16.93 -23.95
C GLU A 356 -1.87 -17.74 -25.01
N GLU A 357 -1.94 -19.09 -24.86
CA GLU A 357 -2.63 -19.97 -25.81
C GLU A 357 -4.11 -19.61 -26.01
N THR A 358 -4.75 -19.02 -25.02
CA THR A 358 -6.14 -18.58 -25.04
C THR A 358 -6.32 -17.10 -25.39
N ALA A 359 -5.22 -16.39 -25.73
CA ALA A 359 -5.29 -14.98 -26.04
C ALA A 359 -6.00 -14.74 -27.38
N ILE A 360 -6.81 -13.69 -27.41
CA ILE A 360 -7.46 -13.22 -28.64
C ILE A 360 -6.37 -12.73 -29.60
N GLU A 361 -6.48 -13.11 -30.87
CA GLU A 361 -5.66 -12.52 -31.93
C GLU A 361 -6.34 -11.25 -32.44
N TYR A 362 -5.63 -10.13 -32.40
CA TYR A 362 -6.13 -8.86 -32.93
C TYR A 362 -5.81 -8.74 -34.41
N THR A 363 -6.82 -9.02 -35.23
CA THR A 363 -6.79 -8.88 -36.69
C THR A 363 -7.52 -7.60 -37.11
N GLU A 364 -7.51 -7.27 -38.39
CA GLU A 364 -8.30 -6.16 -38.95
C GLU A 364 -9.82 -6.27 -38.64
N ALA A 365 -10.31 -7.50 -38.35
CA ALA A 365 -11.72 -7.73 -38.04
C ALA A 365 -12.12 -7.33 -36.61
N ASN A 366 -11.18 -7.35 -35.65
CA ASN A 366 -11.43 -6.99 -34.25
C ASN A 366 -10.98 -5.55 -33.92
N ILE A 367 -10.27 -4.90 -34.85
CA ILE A 367 -9.81 -3.52 -34.68
C ILE A 367 -10.86 -2.57 -35.23
N VAL A 368 -11.27 -1.61 -34.42
CA VAL A 368 -12.22 -0.58 -34.80
C VAL A 368 -11.46 0.61 -35.41
N GLY A 369 -11.72 0.92 -36.66
CA GLY A 369 -11.04 1.98 -37.38
C GLY A 369 -9.64 1.56 -37.84
N SER A 370 -8.77 2.54 -38.10
CA SER A 370 -7.41 2.31 -38.58
C SER A 370 -6.40 2.40 -37.43
N PRO A 371 -5.54 1.40 -37.23
CA PRO A 371 -4.48 1.46 -36.23
C PRO A 371 -3.43 2.53 -36.61
N LYS A 372 -2.85 3.15 -35.59
CA LYS A 372 -1.73 4.09 -35.74
C LYS A 372 -0.44 3.36 -35.37
N TYR A 373 0.60 3.63 -36.16
CA TYR A 373 1.93 3.09 -35.90
C TYR A 373 2.88 4.23 -35.57
N ASP A 374 3.50 4.14 -34.39
CA ASP A 374 4.54 5.07 -33.97
C ASP A 374 5.85 4.31 -33.82
N LYS A 375 6.95 5.01 -34.05
CA LYS A 375 8.29 4.50 -33.71
C LYS A 375 8.67 4.99 -32.34
N THR A 376 9.18 4.09 -31.54
CA THR A 376 9.77 4.44 -30.23
C THR A 376 11.19 4.95 -30.41
N ASP A 377 11.58 5.85 -29.52
CA ASP A 377 13.00 6.24 -29.40
C ASP A 377 13.81 5.03 -28.95
N LEU A 378 14.95 4.82 -29.61
CA LEU A 378 15.83 3.70 -29.30
C LEU A 378 16.90 4.10 -28.30
N ALA A 379 17.31 3.16 -27.46
CA ALA A 379 18.44 3.32 -26.57
C ALA A 379 19.72 2.77 -27.26
N LYS A 380 20.73 3.63 -27.38
CA LYS A 380 22.07 3.26 -27.82
C LYS A 380 22.77 2.37 -26.81
N SER A 381 22.58 2.71 -25.54
CA SER A 381 23.09 1.91 -24.42
C SER A 381 22.17 2.02 -23.22
N VAL A 382 22.19 0.97 -22.41
CA VAL A 382 21.60 0.95 -21.08
C VAL A 382 22.71 0.74 -20.06
N THR A 383 22.69 1.55 -19.01
CA THR A 383 23.59 1.41 -17.85
C THR A 383 22.76 1.05 -16.63
N LEU A 384 23.07 -0.07 -16.01
CA LEU A 384 22.51 -0.47 -14.71
C LEU A 384 23.52 -0.16 -13.61
N LYS A 385 23.18 0.79 -12.75
CA LYS A 385 23.95 1.15 -11.56
C LYS A 385 23.48 0.35 -10.37
N LEU A 386 24.30 -0.56 -9.91
CA LEU A 386 24.03 -1.41 -8.75
C LEU A 386 24.81 -0.90 -7.55
N HIS A 387 24.10 -0.46 -6.52
CA HIS A 387 24.67 -0.07 -5.24
C HIS A 387 24.95 -1.29 -4.38
N LYS A 388 26.20 -1.43 -3.93
CA LYS A 388 26.66 -2.50 -3.05
C LYS A 388 27.17 -1.93 -1.75
N LEU A 389 26.58 -2.32 -0.66
CA LEU A 389 26.96 -1.90 0.68
C LEU A 389 28.00 -2.85 1.27
N SER A 390 29.13 -2.32 1.71
CA SER A 390 30.17 -3.04 2.43
C SER A 390 30.39 -2.45 3.81
N GLN A 391 30.43 -3.30 4.84
CA GLN A 391 30.68 -2.85 6.20
C GLN A 391 32.14 -2.38 6.34
N VAL A 392 32.30 -1.19 6.93
CA VAL A 392 33.62 -0.65 7.28
C VAL A 392 33.84 -0.66 8.79
N LYS A 393 35.08 -0.44 9.21
CA LYS A 393 35.44 -0.43 10.64
C LYS A 393 35.07 0.90 11.32
N ASP A 394 34.85 1.93 10.55
CA ASP A 394 34.52 3.26 11.08
C ASP A 394 33.19 3.22 11.82
N THR A 395 33.22 3.79 13.02
CA THR A 395 32.05 3.87 13.90
C THR A 395 31.47 5.27 13.90
N GLU A 396 30.16 5.37 13.98
CA GLU A 396 29.43 6.62 14.11
C GLU A 396 28.55 6.61 15.34
N GLU A 397 28.39 7.79 15.94
CA GLU A 397 27.41 8.01 17.01
C GLU A 397 26.03 8.18 16.38
N LEU A 398 25.09 7.30 16.76
CA LEU A 398 23.77 7.22 16.19
C LEU A 398 22.70 7.82 17.09
N TYR A 399 22.97 7.86 18.37
CA TYR A 399 22.04 8.37 19.38
C TYR A 399 22.79 8.80 20.63
N HIS A 400 22.45 9.97 21.19
CA HIS A 400 23.05 10.50 22.37
C HIS A 400 22.01 11.28 23.20
N TRP A 401 21.17 10.57 23.95
CA TRP A 401 20.13 11.22 24.73
C TRP A 401 19.63 10.34 25.89
N TYR A 402 18.71 10.89 26.67
CA TYR A 402 18.03 10.18 27.73
C TYR A 402 16.92 9.28 27.18
N ILE A 403 16.93 8.03 27.66
CA ILE A 403 15.77 7.16 27.58
C ILE A 403 15.33 6.88 29.01
N ALA A 404 14.07 7.13 29.32
CA ALA A 404 13.54 6.90 30.67
C ALA A 404 13.75 5.44 31.11
N LYS A 405 14.07 5.26 32.39
CA LYS A 405 14.31 3.92 32.96
C LYS A 405 13.15 2.98 32.70
N ASN A 406 13.47 1.76 32.26
CA ASN A 406 12.53 0.71 31.85
C ASN A 406 11.62 1.05 30.67
N LYS A 407 11.88 2.14 29.94
CA LYS A 407 11.19 2.42 28.69
C LYS A 407 11.89 1.73 27.53
N LYS A 408 11.07 1.26 26.60
CA LYS A 408 11.47 0.69 25.32
C LYS A 408 11.31 1.76 24.24
N VAL A 409 12.37 2.06 23.51
CA VAL A 409 12.41 3.11 22.49
C VAL A 409 12.96 2.55 21.19
N LYS A 410 12.31 2.83 20.09
CA LYS A 410 12.82 2.56 18.74
C LYS A 410 13.62 3.78 18.28
N ILE A 411 14.83 3.55 17.83
CA ILE A 411 15.75 4.56 17.31
C ILE A 411 16.05 4.21 15.87
N THR A 412 15.74 5.11 14.95
CA THR A 412 15.96 4.95 13.51
C THR A 412 17.21 5.70 13.09
N PHE A 413 17.91 5.16 12.12
CA PHE A 413 19.14 5.72 11.54
C PHE A 413 18.86 6.20 10.12
N SER A 414 19.56 7.23 9.68
CA SER A 414 19.45 7.75 8.31
C SER A 414 20.18 6.88 7.27
N SER A 415 21.09 6.03 7.72
CA SER A 415 21.88 5.11 6.91
C SER A 415 22.06 3.79 7.66
N PRO A 416 22.38 2.68 6.96
CA PRO A 416 22.54 1.38 7.60
C PRO A 416 23.80 1.31 8.47
N HIS A 417 23.67 0.63 9.61
CA HIS A 417 24.77 0.41 10.54
C HIS A 417 24.79 -1.03 11.06
N ALA A 418 25.98 -1.51 11.33
CA ALA A 418 26.19 -2.82 11.93
C ALA A 418 26.85 -2.71 13.31
N ASN A 419 26.98 -3.84 13.99
CA ASN A 419 27.72 -3.96 15.25
C ASN A 419 27.33 -2.93 16.31
N LEU A 420 26.02 -2.65 16.41
CA LEU A 420 25.48 -1.66 17.36
C LEU A 420 25.88 -1.97 18.79
N LYS A 421 26.46 -0.96 19.46
CA LYS A 421 26.85 -0.98 20.87
C LYS A 421 26.23 0.21 21.59
N ALA A 422 25.86 0.00 22.83
CA ALA A 422 25.30 1.05 23.67
C ALA A 422 26.21 1.30 24.87
N TYR A 423 26.41 2.55 25.20
CA TYR A 423 27.25 3.03 26.30
C TYR A 423 26.43 3.96 27.20
N GLU A 424 26.86 4.10 28.45
CA GLU A 424 26.29 5.08 29.37
C GLU A 424 27.19 6.30 29.52
N VAL A 425 26.58 7.45 29.71
CA VAL A 425 27.31 8.66 30.14
C VAL A 425 27.53 8.57 31.62
N THR A 426 28.78 8.55 32.08
CA THR A 426 29.17 8.37 33.47
C THR A 426 29.39 9.68 34.20
N GLY A 427 29.49 10.81 33.48
CA GLY A 427 29.74 12.13 34.06
C GLY A 427 30.05 13.17 33.01
N LYS A 428 30.64 14.27 33.43
CA LYS A 428 31.16 15.33 32.56
C LYS A 428 32.65 15.55 32.81
N ASN A 429 33.40 15.88 31.75
CA ASN A 429 34.80 16.28 31.85
C ASN A 429 34.95 17.74 32.34
N ALA A 430 36.16 18.23 32.49
CA ALA A 430 36.46 19.61 32.90
C ALA A 430 35.89 20.66 31.91
N ASP A 431 35.73 20.31 30.66
CA ASP A 431 35.24 21.17 29.58
C ASP A 431 33.69 21.13 29.47
N GLY A 432 33.05 20.27 30.26
CA GLY A 432 31.59 20.11 30.29
C GLY A 432 31.04 19.07 29.32
N ASP A 433 31.89 18.35 28.60
CA ASP A 433 31.47 17.29 27.67
C ASP A 433 31.10 16.01 28.41
N ASP A 434 30.19 15.23 27.83
CA ASP A 434 29.76 13.97 28.39
C ASP A 434 30.89 12.90 28.34
N VAL A 435 31.20 12.29 29.47
CA VAL A 435 32.16 11.18 29.57
C VAL A 435 31.43 9.87 29.36
N ILE A 436 31.79 9.18 28.29
CA ILE A 436 31.18 7.91 27.91
C ILE A 436 31.93 6.75 28.60
N SER A 437 31.19 5.73 29.05
CA SER A 437 31.78 4.53 29.62
C SER A 437 32.75 3.85 28.65
N GLY A 438 33.90 3.36 29.14
CA GLY A 438 34.93 2.71 28.28
C GLY A 438 34.49 1.33 27.76
N THR A 439 33.39 0.78 28.28
CA THR A 439 32.83 -0.52 27.88
C THR A 439 31.33 -0.40 27.62
N PRO A 440 30.77 -1.23 26.71
CA PRO A 440 29.34 -1.28 26.48
C PRO A 440 28.56 -1.52 27.79
N SER A 441 27.46 -0.80 27.93
CA SER A 441 26.64 -0.86 29.17
C SER A 441 25.89 -2.17 29.29
N SER A 442 25.92 -2.76 30.48
CA SER A 442 25.06 -3.88 30.83
C SER A 442 23.62 -3.47 31.19
N ASN A 443 23.38 -2.18 31.39
CA ASN A 443 22.05 -1.64 31.71
C ASN A 443 21.24 -1.24 30.46
N VAL A 444 21.84 -1.29 29.26
CA VAL A 444 21.18 -0.96 28.00
C VAL A 444 21.08 -2.21 27.15
N PHE A 445 19.86 -2.64 26.89
CA PHE A 445 19.59 -3.87 26.15
C PHE A 445 19.00 -3.53 24.80
N PHE A 446 19.54 -4.17 23.77
CA PHE A 446 18.91 -4.17 22.46
C PHE A 446 17.87 -5.30 22.41
N ASP A 447 16.61 -4.94 22.30
CA ASP A 447 15.53 -5.88 22.01
C ASP A 447 15.55 -6.27 20.52
N LYS A 448 15.96 -5.34 19.65
CA LYS A 448 16.22 -5.56 18.23
C LYS A 448 17.43 -4.76 17.77
N LYS A 449 18.16 -5.31 16.80
CA LYS A 449 19.26 -4.66 16.09
C LYS A 449 19.07 -4.93 14.61
N GLU A 450 18.73 -3.91 13.88
CA GLU A 450 18.52 -3.94 12.43
C GLU A 450 19.44 -2.91 11.77
N ALA A 451 19.65 -2.99 10.47
CA ALA A 451 20.57 -2.07 9.80
C ALA A 451 20.15 -0.60 9.95
N ASN A 452 18.86 -0.32 9.84
CA ASN A 452 18.33 1.05 9.83
C ASN A 452 17.68 1.47 11.14
N TYR A 453 17.58 0.58 12.12
CA TYR A 453 17.02 0.92 13.42
C TYR A 453 17.46 -0.07 14.50
N CYS A 454 17.31 0.36 15.75
CA CYS A 454 17.35 -0.54 16.89
C CYS A 454 16.20 -0.27 17.85
N VAL A 455 15.88 -1.27 18.64
CA VAL A 455 14.94 -1.13 19.75
C VAL A 455 15.71 -1.34 21.05
N VAL A 456 15.70 -0.32 21.91
CA VAL A 456 16.52 -0.27 23.08
C VAL A 456 15.65 -0.20 24.33
N VAL A 457 16.04 -0.93 25.38
CA VAL A 457 15.49 -0.83 26.72
C VAL A 457 16.59 -0.34 27.66
N ASN A 458 16.39 0.83 28.27
CA ASN A 458 17.31 1.37 29.27
C ASN A 458 16.86 1.01 30.68
N LYS A 459 17.73 0.40 31.48
CA LYS A 459 17.49 0.09 32.92
C LYS A 459 18.16 1.07 33.88
N SER A 460 18.90 2.05 33.36
CA SER A 460 19.55 3.10 34.14
C SER A 460 18.80 4.44 34.04
N ASN A 461 19.27 5.43 34.80
CA ASN A 461 18.82 6.81 34.72
C ASN A 461 19.80 7.71 33.92
N ASN A 462 20.85 7.11 33.35
CA ASN A 462 21.90 7.84 32.67
C ASN A 462 21.50 8.12 31.20
N LYS A 463 22.10 9.14 30.61
CA LYS A 463 22.11 9.28 29.17
C LYS A 463 22.78 8.07 28.54
N ILE A 464 22.33 7.69 27.38
CA ILE A 464 22.93 6.59 26.61
C ILE A 464 23.47 7.10 25.29
N VAL A 465 24.54 6.48 24.85
CA VAL A 465 25.14 6.69 23.52
C VAL A 465 25.11 5.37 22.78
N ILE A 466 24.59 5.39 21.58
CA ILE A 466 24.59 4.23 20.69
C ILE A 466 25.53 4.54 19.53
N VAL A 467 26.42 3.61 19.26
CA VAL A 467 27.34 3.67 18.13
C VAL A 467 27.17 2.44 17.24
N GLY A 468 27.47 2.60 15.96
CA GLY A 468 27.44 1.52 14.99
C GLY A 468 28.55 1.66 13.95
N ASN A 469 28.91 0.55 13.33
CA ASN A 469 29.82 0.57 12.18
C ASN A 469 29.05 1.02 10.94
N LYS A 470 29.65 1.92 10.16
CA LYS A 470 29.10 2.39 8.89
C LYS A 470 29.13 1.31 7.81
N TYR A 471 28.26 1.47 6.85
CA TYR A 471 28.41 0.84 5.54
C TYR A 471 28.86 1.88 4.53
N GLU A 472 29.77 1.50 3.66
CA GLU A 472 30.15 2.27 2.48
C GLU A 472 29.38 1.75 1.28
N ASP A 473 28.83 2.67 0.50
CA ASP A 473 28.17 2.39 -0.76
C ASP A 473 29.18 2.44 -1.90
N THR A 474 29.24 1.38 -2.68
CA THR A 474 30.06 1.28 -3.88
C THR A 474 29.17 0.99 -5.06
N THR A 475 29.10 1.89 -6.02
CA THR A 475 28.33 1.72 -7.23
C THR A 475 29.13 0.90 -8.26
N VAL A 476 28.53 -0.18 -8.74
CA VAL A 476 29.05 -0.99 -9.84
C VAL A 476 28.16 -0.76 -11.06
N GLU A 477 28.77 -0.40 -12.18
CA GLU A 477 28.05 -0.15 -13.43
C GLU A 477 28.15 -1.35 -14.37
N TYR A 478 27.00 -1.79 -14.87
CA TYR A 478 26.86 -2.78 -15.93
C TYR A 478 26.31 -2.06 -17.15
N VAL A 479 26.93 -2.29 -18.31
CA VAL A 479 26.57 -1.57 -19.54
C VAL A 479 26.24 -2.57 -20.63
N SER A 480 25.07 -2.37 -21.25
CA SER A 480 24.69 -3.08 -22.46
C SER A 480 24.52 -2.10 -23.62
N LYS A 481 25.04 -2.44 -24.79
CA LYS A 481 25.05 -1.59 -25.98
C LYS A 481 24.28 -2.24 -27.12
N SER A 482 23.50 -1.44 -27.82
CA SER A 482 22.83 -1.89 -29.03
C SER A 482 23.83 -2.26 -30.12
N ALA A 483 23.69 -3.45 -30.69
CA ALA A 483 24.50 -3.88 -31.82
C ALA A 483 24.11 -3.18 -33.14
N GLU A 484 22.91 -2.59 -33.20
CA GLU A 484 22.36 -1.99 -34.41
C GLU A 484 22.57 -0.48 -34.51
N LEU A 485 22.94 0.17 -33.40
CA LEU A 485 23.11 1.62 -33.31
C LEU A 485 24.59 1.96 -33.15
N THR A 486 25.02 2.98 -33.88
CA THR A 486 26.38 3.49 -33.82
C THR A 486 26.47 4.76 -32.99
N ASP A 487 27.69 5.21 -32.69
CA ASP A 487 27.90 6.45 -31.95
C ASP A 487 27.40 7.72 -32.67
N ASN A 488 27.11 7.61 -33.97
CA ASN A 488 26.58 8.71 -34.78
C ASN A 488 25.04 8.74 -34.85
N ASP A 489 24.34 7.75 -34.29
CA ASP A 489 22.89 7.73 -34.27
C ASP A 489 22.34 8.62 -33.14
N GLU A 490 21.28 9.36 -33.43
CA GLU A 490 20.56 10.18 -32.44
C GLU A 490 19.74 9.31 -31.50
N ALA A 491 20.40 8.40 -30.77
CA ALA A 491 19.77 7.50 -29.84
C ALA A 491 20.16 7.86 -28.40
N SER A 492 19.26 7.62 -27.45
CA SER A 492 19.44 7.96 -26.05
C SER A 492 20.34 6.97 -25.31
N GLU A 493 21.05 7.46 -24.31
CA GLU A 493 21.66 6.63 -23.27
C GLU A 493 20.72 6.59 -22.08
N VAL A 494 20.35 5.40 -21.62
CA VAL A 494 19.38 5.20 -20.54
C VAL A 494 20.10 4.63 -19.32
N SER A 495 19.84 5.21 -18.15
CA SER A 495 20.41 4.73 -16.88
C SER A 495 19.29 4.27 -15.94
N TYR A 496 19.56 3.14 -15.29
CA TYR A 496 18.76 2.57 -14.21
C TYR A 496 19.61 2.47 -12.96
N GLU A 497 18.98 2.59 -11.82
CA GLU A 497 19.64 2.52 -10.52
C GLU A 497 18.87 1.54 -9.64
N THR A 498 19.58 0.66 -8.94
CA THR A 498 19.00 -0.27 -7.98
C THR A 498 19.98 -0.63 -6.87
N TYR A 499 19.43 -1.01 -5.73
CA TYR A 499 20.18 -1.52 -4.56
C TYR A 499 20.06 -3.03 -4.42
N ILE A 500 19.24 -3.65 -5.26
CA ILE A 500 18.92 -5.08 -5.25
C ILE A 500 19.09 -5.62 -6.65
N CYS A 501 19.67 -6.81 -6.77
CA CYS A 501 19.77 -7.47 -8.06
C CYS A 501 19.78 -8.99 -7.91
N THR A 502 19.61 -9.68 -9.03
CA THR A 502 19.91 -11.12 -9.15
C THR A 502 21.42 -11.35 -9.16
N ASP A 503 21.83 -12.61 -9.15
CA ASP A 503 23.24 -13.01 -9.25
C ASP A 503 23.88 -12.63 -10.61
N ASP A 504 23.06 -12.33 -11.62
CA ASP A 504 23.50 -11.90 -12.96
C ASP A 504 22.97 -10.49 -13.33
N PRO A 505 23.59 -9.42 -12.82
CA PRO A 505 23.17 -8.06 -13.16
C PRO A 505 23.38 -7.70 -14.63
N GLN A 506 24.31 -8.37 -15.35
CA GLN A 506 24.50 -8.12 -16.78
C GLN A 506 23.30 -8.61 -17.59
N ALA A 507 22.75 -9.78 -17.25
CA ALA A 507 21.54 -10.29 -17.91
C ALA A 507 20.33 -9.35 -17.71
N ILE A 508 20.19 -8.74 -16.53
CA ILE A 508 19.19 -7.70 -16.29
C ILE A 508 19.44 -6.46 -17.16
N CYS A 509 20.69 -6.03 -17.28
CA CYS A 509 21.05 -4.89 -18.13
C CYS A 509 20.74 -5.16 -19.61
N ASP A 510 21.02 -6.38 -20.09
CA ASP A 510 20.73 -6.81 -21.46
C ASP A 510 19.23 -6.86 -21.74
N GLU A 511 18.45 -7.40 -20.79
CA GLU A 511 16.97 -7.38 -20.86
C GLU A 511 16.43 -5.96 -20.92
N LEU A 512 16.91 -5.06 -20.07
CA LEU A 512 16.49 -3.66 -20.08
C LEU A 512 16.79 -2.99 -21.42
N LEU A 513 17.94 -3.29 -22.06
CA LEU A 513 18.26 -2.79 -23.39
C LEU A 513 17.27 -3.34 -24.44
N GLU A 514 16.95 -4.62 -24.39
CA GLU A 514 15.96 -5.24 -25.29
C GLU A 514 14.59 -4.54 -25.16
N GLN A 515 14.13 -4.31 -23.91
CA GLN A 515 12.84 -3.66 -23.67
C GLN A 515 12.83 -2.19 -24.15
N ASN A 516 13.95 -1.46 -23.99
CA ASN A 516 14.08 -0.08 -24.49
C ASN A 516 14.15 -0.02 -26.03
N ASN A 517 14.50 -1.11 -26.71
CA ASN A 517 14.72 -1.16 -28.15
C ASN A 517 13.55 -1.81 -28.93
N ARG A 518 12.39 -1.96 -28.32
CA ARG A 518 11.17 -2.35 -29.04
C ARG A 518 10.72 -1.21 -29.96
N ARG A 519 10.90 -1.39 -31.28
CA ARG A 519 10.81 -0.31 -32.29
C ARG A 519 9.42 0.14 -32.65
N THR A 520 8.42 -0.69 -32.47
CA THR A 520 7.08 -0.42 -33.00
C THR A 520 6.08 -0.33 -31.88
N LYS A 521 5.46 0.83 -31.74
CA LYS A 521 4.28 1.05 -30.93
C LYS A 521 3.07 1.10 -31.84
N ILE A 522 2.01 0.39 -31.49
CA ILE A 522 0.72 0.43 -32.15
C ILE A 522 -0.34 0.96 -31.19
N THR A 523 -1.18 1.86 -31.69
CA THR A 523 -2.39 2.33 -31.00
C THR A 523 -3.60 1.97 -31.84
N PHE A 524 -4.57 1.29 -31.24
CA PHE A 524 -5.78 0.85 -31.92
C PHE A 524 -6.97 0.83 -30.97
N SER A 525 -8.18 0.76 -31.53
CA SER A 525 -9.41 0.61 -30.76
C SER A 525 -10.01 -0.79 -30.98
N THR A 526 -10.64 -1.35 -29.96
CA THR A 526 -11.27 -2.68 -30.00
C THR A 526 -12.51 -2.73 -29.12
N LEU A 527 -13.39 -3.69 -29.38
CA LEU A 527 -14.55 -4.01 -28.51
C LEU A 527 -14.20 -5.06 -27.44
N ASP A 528 -13.10 -5.78 -27.61
CA ASP A 528 -12.63 -6.78 -26.68
C ASP A 528 -11.57 -6.17 -25.76
N ARG A 529 -11.81 -6.21 -24.46
CA ARG A 529 -10.90 -5.63 -23.46
C ARG A 529 -9.65 -6.50 -23.27
N PRO A 530 -8.46 -6.07 -23.70
CA PRO A 530 -7.24 -6.82 -23.47
C PRO A 530 -6.78 -6.71 -22.01
N LYS A 531 -6.03 -7.71 -21.57
CA LYS A 531 -5.36 -7.67 -20.28
C LYS A 531 -4.05 -6.89 -20.39
N ILE A 532 -3.88 -5.93 -19.53
CA ILE A 532 -2.65 -5.14 -19.44
C ILE A 532 -1.45 -6.02 -19.09
N GLY A 533 -0.28 -5.70 -19.66
CA GLY A 533 0.97 -6.43 -19.40
C GLY A 533 1.06 -7.82 -20.02
N LYS A 534 0.09 -8.25 -20.82
CA LYS A 534 0.11 -9.54 -21.52
C LYS A 534 0.50 -9.37 -22.99
N ALA A 535 1.10 -10.41 -23.56
CA ALA A 535 1.45 -10.44 -24.97
C ALA A 535 0.28 -10.98 -25.83
N TYR A 536 0.08 -10.36 -26.97
CA TYR A 536 -0.94 -10.73 -27.96
C TYR A 536 -0.34 -10.74 -29.37
N ASN A 537 -0.94 -11.55 -30.24
CA ASN A 537 -0.67 -11.45 -31.66
C ASN A 537 -1.53 -10.31 -32.22
N ILE A 538 -0.89 -9.21 -32.62
CA ILE A 538 -1.55 -8.02 -33.13
C ILE A 538 -1.08 -7.82 -34.58
N LEU A 539 -1.99 -8.02 -35.54
CA LEU A 539 -1.71 -7.89 -36.98
C LEU A 539 -0.45 -8.70 -37.40
N GLY A 540 -0.33 -9.92 -36.86
CA GLY A 540 0.76 -10.85 -37.18
C GLY A 540 2.07 -10.57 -36.43
N LYS A 541 2.09 -9.68 -35.42
CA LYS A 541 3.24 -9.41 -34.56
C LYS A 541 2.91 -9.69 -33.12
N VAL A 542 3.84 -10.30 -32.38
CA VAL A 542 3.73 -10.47 -30.92
C VAL A 542 4.09 -9.15 -30.26
N MET A 543 3.13 -8.56 -29.56
CA MET A 543 3.27 -7.27 -28.89
C MET A 543 2.68 -7.33 -27.47
N VAL A 544 3.24 -6.57 -26.55
CA VAL A 544 2.77 -6.48 -25.18
C VAL A 544 1.85 -5.27 -25.02
N ILE A 545 0.71 -5.46 -24.38
CA ILE A 545 -0.22 -4.36 -24.10
C ILE A 545 0.37 -3.49 -22.97
N THR A 546 0.62 -2.22 -23.31
CA THR A 546 1.22 -1.24 -22.39
C THR A 546 0.23 -0.21 -21.87
N LYS A 547 -0.91 -0.02 -22.56
CA LYS A 547 -1.98 0.84 -22.10
C LYS A 547 -3.34 0.33 -22.58
N VAL A 548 -4.32 0.43 -21.70
CA VAL A 548 -5.73 0.20 -22.03
C VAL A 548 -6.53 1.34 -21.43
N THR A 549 -7.27 2.07 -22.27
CA THR A 549 -8.17 3.15 -21.81
C THR A 549 -9.61 2.76 -22.10
N ASP A 550 -10.43 2.81 -21.05
CA ASP A 550 -11.87 2.59 -21.10
C ASP A 550 -12.58 3.94 -20.96
N THR A 551 -13.35 4.32 -21.97
CA THR A 551 -14.12 5.58 -22.03
C THR A 551 -15.60 5.38 -21.79
N LEU A 552 -16.03 4.22 -21.31
CA LEU A 552 -17.43 3.80 -21.08
C LEU A 552 -18.29 3.74 -22.37
N THR A 553 -17.69 3.83 -23.53
CA THR A 553 -18.39 3.71 -24.83
C THR A 553 -18.51 2.27 -25.30
N GLY A 554 -17.94 1.31 -24.57
CA GLY A 554 -17.78 -0.08 -24.99
C GLY A 554 -16.67 -0.28 -26.03
N VAL A 555 -15.90 0.77 -26.28
CA VAL A 555 -14.69 0.73 -27.14
C VAL A 555 -13.48 1.01 -26.26
N TYR A 556 -12.50 0.14 -26.33
CA TYR A 556 -11.23 0.28 -25.61
C TYR A 556 -10.16 0.86 -26.54
N GLU A 557 -9.46 1.87 -26.07
CA GLU A 557 -8.24 2.35 -26.72
C GLU A 557 -7.03 1.60 -26.15
N VAL A 558 -6.23 1.02 -27.02
CA VAL A 558 -5.15 0.10 -26.65
C VAL A 558 -3.83 0.58 -27.24
N GLU A 559 -2.78 0.61 -26.43
CA GLU A 559 -1.41 0.75 -26.88
C GLU A 559 -0.66 -0.57 -26.63
N ALA A 560 0.13 -0.99 -27.61
CA ALA A 560 0.98 -2.17 -27.54
C ALA A 560 2.36 -1.90 -28.14
N ILE A 561 3.38 -2.56 -27.61
CA ILE A 561 4.78 -2.45 -28.07
C ILE A 561 5.37 -3.85 -28.28
#